data_1f87cdefad449f60fd2e181947bf4afe
#
_entry.id   1f87cdefad449f60fd2e181947bf4afe
#
_cell.length_a   1.000
_cell.length_b   1.000
_cell.length_c   1.000
_cell.angle_alpha   90.00
_cell.angle_beta   90.00
_cell.angle_gamma   90.00
#
_symmetry.space_group_name_H-M   'P 1'
#
loop_
_entity.id
_entity.type
_entity.pdbx_description
1 polymer ?
#
loop_
_entity_poly.entity_id
_entity_poly.type
_entity_poly.pdbx_seq_one_letter_code
_entity_poly.pdbx_strand_id
1 'polypeptide(L)'
;GALGELPAAAAGQAVEPDLTAASELAAQMQALYDANQPVSIEEKGGWPQPHQVLGTVTLEDAGIACDIYYGDTQADLRHGACCYDAQPGHIPGGGKTMLIGAHNNTYFHTLGEAEIGSLVQIETYYGRYTYEVYDTAVVREDDPTVYDLNADTETLILYTCYPFDQLSRTYYRYFLYCRPVWGQPIAEVQP
;
A
#
# COMPACT_ATOMS: atom_id res chain seq x y z
N GLY A 1 -39.51 -60.02 30.84
CA GLY A 1 -39.22 -58.71 30.29
C GLY A 1 -38.24 -58.85 29.15
N ALA A 2 -38.71 -58.72 27.89
CA ALA A 2 -37.85 -58.69 26.73
C ALA A 2 -37.04 -57.37 26.74
N LEU A 3 -35.73 -57.47 26.83
CA LEU A 3 -34.82 -56.35 26.51
C LEU A 3 -34.88 -56.18 25.00
N GLY A 4 -35.55 -55.12 24.55
CA GLY A 4 -35.56 -54.78 23.14
C GLY A 4 -34.13 -54.48 22.67
N GLU A 5 -33.73 -55.21 21.61
CA GLU A 5 -32.48 -54.88 20.92
C GLU A 5 -32.54 -53.43 20.42
N LEU A 6 -31.59 -52.64 20.84
CA LEU A 6 -31.34 -51.32 20.26
C LEU A 6 -31.00 -51.54 18.78
N PRO A 7 -31.64 -50.85 17.83
CA PRO A 7 -31.26 -50.96 16.43
C PRO A 7 -29.78 -50.56 16.31
N ALA A 8 -29.03 -51.43 15.62
CA ALA A 8 -27.63 -51.10 15.28
C ALA A 8 -27.64 -49.74 14.58
N ALA A 9 -26.90 -48.79 15.12
CA ALA A 9 -26.69 -47.52 14.44
C ALA A 9 -26.17 -47.85 13.03
N ALA A 10 -26.91 -47.43 12.00
CA ALA A 10 -26.42 -47.54 10.64
C ALA A 10 -25.03 -46.87 10.62
N ALA A 11 -24.00 -47.63 10.30
CA ALA A 11 -22.68 -47.09 10.12
C ALA A 11 -22.78 -46.04 9.01
N GLY A 12 -22.78 -44.78 9.38
CA GLY A 12 -22.72 -43.69 8.41
C GLY A 12 -21.55 -43.92 7.47
N GLN A 13 -21.77 -43.79 6.17
CA GLN A 13 -20.68 -43.82 5.22
C GLN A 13 -19.68 -42.77 5.66
N ALA A 14 -18.40 -43.17 5.84
CA ALA A 14 -17.33 -42.21 6.09
C ALA A 14 -17.26 -41.23 4.92
N VAL A 15 -17.57 -39.99 5.19
CA VAL A 15 -17.38 -38.91 4.20
C VAL A 15 -15.88 -38.75 4.04
N GLU A 16 -15.35 -39.05 2.87
CA GLU A 16 -13.96 -38.74 2.59
C GLU A 16 -13.76 -37.22 2.64
N PRO A 17 -12.69 -36.71 3.29
CA PRO A 17 -12.43 -35.28 3.36
C PRO A 17 -12.22 -34.71 1.96
N ASP A 18 -12.77 -33.53 1.71
CA ASP A 18 -12.55 -32.80 0.47
C ASP A 18 -11.11 -32.25 0.47
N LEU A 19 -10.18 -33.02 -0.10
CA LEU A 19 -8.77 -32.68 -0.19
C LEU A 19 -8.52 -31.45 -1.08
N THR A 20 -9.44 -31.13 -1.99
CA THR A 20 -9.34 -29.93 -2.84
C THR A 20 -9.51 -28.67 -2.02
N ALA A 21 -10.56 -28.60 -1.19
CA ALA A 21 -10.78 -27.45 -0.31
C ALA A 21 -9.64 -27.30 0.70
N ALA A 22 -9.14 -28.40 1.26
CA ALA A 22 -8.01 -28.39 2.16
C ALA A 22 -6.73 -27.89 1.48
N SER A 23 -6.48 -28.29 0.24
CA SER A 23 -5.34 -27.83 -0.55
C SER A 23 -5.43 -26.34 -0.90
N GLU A 24 -6.62 -25.86 -1.25
CA GLU A 24 -6.87 -24.44 -1.52
C GLU A 24 -6.64 -23.58 -0.27
N LEU A 25 -7.14 -24.03 0.89
CA LEU A 25 -6.92 -23.35 2.15
C LEU A 25 -5.44 -23.32 2.52
N ALA A 26 -4.74 -24.44 2.38
CA ALA A 26 -3.30 -24.50 2.63
C ALA A 26 -2.52 -23.53 1.73
N ALA A 27 -2.90 -23.44 0.45
CA ALA A 27 -2.28 -22.50 -0.49
C ALA A 27 -2.55 -21.04 -0.10
N GLN A 28 -3.77 -20.72 0.34
CA GLN A 28 -4.12 -19.38 0.84
C GLN A 28 -3.34 -19.03 2.11
N MET A 29 -3.23 -19.97 3.04
CA MET A 29 -2.47 -19.78 4.28
C MET A 29 -0.97 -19.60 3.98
N GLN A 30 -0.42 -20.35 3.04
CA GLN A 30 0.96 -20.21 2.61
C GLN A 30 1.19 -18.84 1.96
N ALA A 31 0.27 -18.39 1.12
CA ALA A 31 0.36 -17.07 0.49
C ALA A 31 0.33 -15.94 1.53
N LEU A 32 -0.53 -16.05 2.56
CA LEU A 32 -0.58 -15.09 3.67
C LEU A 32 0.72 -15.10 4.49
N TYR A 33 1.25 -16.31 4.74
CA TYR A 33 2.54 -16.44 5.44
C TYR A 33 3.66 -15.79 4.64
N ASP A 34 3.77 -16.09 3.35
CA ASP A 34 4.79 -15.53 2.47
C ASP A 34 4.68 -14.01 2.38
N ALA A 35 3.45 -13.48 2.30
CA ALA A 35 3.20 -12.05 2.27
C ALA A 35 3.63 -11.31 3.54
N ASN A 36 3.72 -11.98 4.68
CA ASN A 36 4.16 -11.41 5.95
C ASN A 36 5.66 -11.62 6.21
N GLN A 37 6.36 -12.40 5.37
CA GLN A 37 7.79 -12.58 5.50
C GLN A 37 8.52 -11.35 4.96
N PRO A 38 9.62 -10.93 5.61
CA PRO A 38 10.45 -9.86 5.06
C PRO A 38 11.00 -10.20 3.68
N VAL A 39 11.08 -9.19 2.82
CA VAL A 39 11.72 -9.29 1.51
C VAL A 39 13.09 -8.60 1.57
N SER A 40 14.11 -9.20 0.99
CA SER A 40 15.40 -8.53 0.85
C SER A 40 15.40 -7.62 -0.35
N ILE A 41 15.50 -6.32 -0.14
CA ILE A 41 15.58 -5.35 -1.25
C ILE A 41 16.88 -5.53 -2.04
N GLU A 42 17.98 -5.93 -1.36
CA GLU A 42 19.26 -6.20 -2.02
C GLU A 42 19.15 -7.33 -3.04
N GLU A 43 18.38 -8.39 -2.72
CA GLU A 43 18.12 -9.50 -3.63
C GLU A 43 17.20 -9.13 -4.80
N LYS A 44 16.48 -8.03 -4.69
CA LYS A 44 15.48 -7.57 -5.68
C LYS A 44 15.98 -6.42 -6.56
N GLY A 45 17.22 -6.01 -6.42
CA GLY A 45 17.80 -4.95 -7.25
C GLY A 45 18.42 -3.80 -6.46
N GLY A 46 18.39 -3.85 -5.13
CA GLY A 46 18.99 -2.84 -4.25
C GLY A 46 18.05 -1.68 -3.92
N TRP A 47 18.58 -0.74 -3.16
CA TRP A 47 17.87 0.49 -2.80
C TRP A 47 17.60 1.36 -4.02
N PRO A 48 16.47 2.08 -4.09
CA PRO A 48 16.18 2.93 -5.23
C PRO A 48 17.19 4.06 -5.34
N GLN A 49 17.55 4.39 -6.57
CA GLN A 49 18.43 5.51 -6.88
C GLN A 49 17.61 6.73 -7.34
N PRO A 50 18.13 7.96 -7.16
CA PRO A 50 17.45 9.16 -7.65
C PRO A 50 17.03 9.02 -9.12
N HIS A 51 15.79 9.44 -9.43
CA HIS A 51 15.15 9.38 -10.75
C HIS A 51 14.78 7.97 -11.24
N GLN A 52 15.08 6.93 -10.49
CA GLN A 52 14.65 5.57 -10.80
C GLN A 52 13.13 5.46 -10.63
N VAL A 53 12.49 4.67 -11.49
CA VAL A 53 11.10 4.26 -11.29
C VAL A 53 11.07 3.29 -10.09
N LEU A 54 10.40 3.72 -9.02
CA LEU A 54 10.19 2.90 -7.83
C LEU A 54 9.10 1.84 -8.07
N GLY A 55 8.09 2.21 -8.82
CA GLY A 55 6.95 1.36 -9.11
C GLY A 55 5.79 2.14 -9.69
N THR A 56 4.58 1.64 -9.47
CA THR A 56 3.34 2.26 -9.91
C THR A 56 2.39 2.43 -8.74
N VAL A 57 1.55 3.47 -8.77
CA VAL A 57 0.46 3.67 -7.83
C VAL A 57 -0.86 3.60 -8.57
N THR A 58 -1.82 2.86 -7.99
CA THR A 58 -3.18 2.74 -8.49
C THR A 58 -4.16 3.08 -7.37
N LEU A 59 -5.06 4.01 -7.64
CA LEU A 59 -6.14 4.43 -6.76
C LEU A 59 -7.41 4.44 -7.60
N GLU A 60 -8.12 3.30 -7.64
CA GLU A 60 -9.24 3.08 -8.56
C GLU A 60 -10.38 4.06 -8.32
N ASP A 61 -10.72 4.34 -7.06
CA ASP A 61 -11.81 5.25 -6.70
C ASP A 61 -11.60 6.68 -7.21
N ALA A 62 -10.37 7.05 -7.48
CA ALA A 62 -10.03 8.36 -8.06
C ALA A 62 -9.60 8.27 -9.54
N GLY A 63 -9.61 7.07 -10.13
CA GLY A 63 -9.17 6.86 -11.50
C GLY A 63 -7.69 7.17 -11.72
N ILE A 64 -6.86 7.00 -10.69
CA ILE A 64 -5.42 7.28 -10.74
C ILE A 64 -4.66 5.98 -11.00
N ALA A 65 -3.76 6.03 -11.97
CA ALA A 65 -2.76 5.01 -12.25
C ALA A 65 -1.56 5.67 -12.92
N CYS A 66 -0.41 5.65 -12.26
CA CYS A 66 0.81 6.26 -12.83
C CYS A 66 2.07 5.67 -12.20
N ASP A 67 3.21 5.94 -12.84
CA ASP A 67 4.52 5.59 -12.31
C ASP A 67 4.86 6.45 -11.09
N ILE A 68 5.69 5.88 -10.22
CA ILE A 68 6.30 6.58 -9.08
C ILE A 68 7.80 6.64 -9.32
N TYR A 69 8.36 7.84 -9.34
CA TYR A 69 9.80 8.07 -9.38
C TYR A 69 10.34 8.27 -7.97
N TYR A 70 11.56 7.81 -7.73
CA TYR A 70 12.25 8.08 -6.47
C TYR A 70 12.97 9.42 -6.56
N GLY A 71 12.63 10.35 -5.65
CA GLY A 71 13.02 11.75 -5.75
C GLY A 71 11.90 12.63 -6.27
N ASP A 72 11.97 13.94 -6.02
CA ASP A 72 10.88 14.88 -6.27
C ASP A 72 11.25 16.01 -7.24
N THR A 73 12.06 15.72 -8.24
CA THR A 73 12.45 16.73 -9.23
C THR A 73 11.30 17.11 -10.17
N GLN A 74 11.35 18.33 -10.70
CA GLN A 74 10.35 18.79 -11.67
C GLN A 74 10.34 17.93 -12.96
N ALA A 75 11.50 17.40 -13.36
CA ALA A 75 11.59 16.51 -14.50
C ALA A 75 10.80 15.21 -14.27
N ASP A 76 10.94 14.62 -13.10
CA ASP A 76 10.22 13.38 -12.74
C ASP A 76 8.72 13.64 -12.58
N LEU A 77 8.31 14.76 -11.99
CA LEU A 77 6.92 15.14 -11.81
C LEU A 77 6.15 15.31 -13.14
N ARG A 78 6.84 15.53 -14.26
CA ARG A 78 6.20 15.55 -15.58
C ARG A 78 5.79 14.16 -16.06
N HIS A 79 6.39 13.10 -15.52
CA HIS A 79 6.21 11.73 -15.99
C HIS A 79 5.42 10.85 -15.03
N GLY A 80 5.16 11.30 -13.82
CA GLY A 80 4.41 10.53 -12.85
C GLY A 80 4.35 11.20 -11.49
N ALA A 81 4.07 10.39 -10.47
CA ALA A 81 4.21 10.77 -9.08
C ALA A 81 5.67 10.62 -8.62
N CYS A 82 6.02 11.30 -7.56
CA CYS A 82 7.36 11.25 -6.98
C CYS A 82 7.30 10.89 -5.50
N CYS A 83 8.12 9.93 -5.12
CA CYS A 83 8.34 9.57 -3.73
C CYS A 83 9.51 10.40 -3.18
N TYR A 84 9.28 11.17 -2.12
CA TYR A 84 10.30 11.97 -1.49
C TYR A 84 11.43 11.09 -0.91
N ASP A 85 12.65 11.36 -1.31
CA ASP A 85 13.84 10.55 -1.02
C ASP A 85 14.50 10.94 0.32
N ALA A 86 13.73 10.92 1.41
CA ALA A 86 14.22 11.34 2.73
C ALA A 86 15.35 10.43 3.24
N GLN A 87 15.07 9.15 3.34
CA GLN A 87 15.98 8.14 3.89
C GLN A 87 15.55 6.73 3.42
N PRO A 88 16.39 5.70 3.52
CA PRO A 88 16.04 4.34 3.08
C PRO A 88 14.75 3.78 3.63
N GLY A 89 14.25 4.06 4.74
CA GLY A 89 12.99 3.53 5.29
C GLY A 89 11.70 4.19 4.79
N HIS A 90 11.78 5.23 3.95
CA HIS A 90 10.63 6.04 3.51
C HIS A 90 10.08 5.60 2.15
N ILE A 91 10.00 4.29 1.96
CA ILE A 91 9.44 3.63 0.77
C ILE A 91 8.51 2.50 1.21
N PRO A 92 7.65 1.97 0.33
CA PRO A 92 6.78 0.86 0.69
C PRO A 92 7.54 -0.31 1.31
N GLY A 93 7.04 -0.80 2.44
CA GLY A 93 7.69 -1.86 3.22
C GLY A 93 8.81 -1.38 4.13
N GLY A 94 9.15 -0.11 4.11
CA GLY A 94 10.26 0.45 4.90
C GLY A 94 9.93 0.82 6.35
N GLY A 95 8.66 0.82 6.72
CA GLY A 95 8.25 1.06 8.12
C GLY A 95 8.25 2.53 8.55
N LYS A 96 8.35 3.48 7.62
CA LYS A 96 8.38 4.91 7.88
C LYS A 96 7.31 5.66 7.09
N THR A 97 7.15 6.93 7.38
CA THR A 97 6.25 7.82 6.63
C THR A 97 6.79 8.06 5.22
N MET A 98 5.92 7.85 4.24
CA MET A 98 6.20 8.11 2.83
C MET A 98 5.40 9.29 2.32
N LEU A 99 6.04 10.15 1.55
CA LEU A 99 5.40 11.26 0.85
C LEU A 99 5.47 11.00 -0.65
N ILE A 100 4.32 10.75 -1.26
CA ILE A 100 4.20 10.54 -2.70
C ILE A 100 3.26 11.59 -3.26
N GLY A 101 3.80 12.46 -4.08
CA GLY A 101 3.07 13.59 -4.64
C GLY A 101 3.10 13.65 -6.15
N ALA A 102 2.12 14.32 -6.73
CA ALA A 102 2.07 14.64 -8.15
C ALA A 102 1.36 15.98 -8.36
N HIS A 103 1.47 16.53 -9.56
CA HIS A 103 0.78 17.78 -9.90
C HIS A 103 -0.73 17.62 -9.89
N ASN A 104 -1.43 18.70 -9.47
CA ASN A 104 -2.89 18.77 -9.42
C ASN A 104 -3.54 18.96 -10.79
N ASN A 105 -2.77 19.24 -11.83
CA ASN A 105 -3.27 19.38 -13.20
C ASN A 105 -2.96 18.17 -14.09
N THR A 106 -2.35 17.13 -13.53
CA THR A 106 -1.98 15.90 -14.25
C THR A 106 -2.39 14.67 -13.45
N TYR A 107 -1.43 13.94 -12.92
CA TYR A 107 -1.62 12.59 -12.37
C TYR A 107 -2.50 12.54 -11.12
N PHE A 108 -2.48 13.58 -10.28
CA PHE A 108 -3.29 13.63 -9.05
C PHE A 108 -4.41 14.66 -9.10
N HIS A 109 -4.83 15.04 -10.30
CA HIS A 109 -5.95 15.98 -10.50
C HIS A 109 -7.22 15.53 -9.77
N THR A 110 -7.48 14.24 -9.73
CA THR A 110 -8.68 13.62 -9.16
C THR A 110 -8.48 13.07 -7.75
N LEU A 111 -7.37 13.39 -7.08
CA LEU A 111 -7.04 12.82 -5.76
C LEU A 111 -8.17 13.02 -4.74
N GLY A 112 -8.89 14.12 -4.82
CA GLY A 112 -10.02 14.43 -3.94
C GLY A 112 -11.25 13.55 -4.13
N GLU A 113 -11.31 12.73 -5.17
CA GLU A 113 -12.39 11.77 -5.39
C GLU A 113 -12.26 10.50 -4.55
N ALA A 114 -11.08 10.25 -3.99
CA ALA A 114 -10.89 9.16 -3.04
C ALA A 114 -11.57 9.46 -1.71
N GLU A 115 -12.06 8.42 -1.07
CA GLU A 115 -12.79 8.50 0.19
C GLU A 115 -12.06 7.71 1.28
N ILE A 116 -12.45 7.93 2.54
CA ILE A 116 -12.02 7.07 3.63
C ILE A 116 -12.47 5.66 3.34
N GLY A 117 -11.54 4.70 3.42
CA GLY A 117 -11.75 3.31 3.02
C GLY A 117 -11.30 2.98 1.60
N SER A 118 -11.03 3.96 0.75
CA SER A 118 -10.46 3.72 -0.57
C SER A 118 -9.12 3.00 -0.47
N LEU A 119 -8.87 2.06 -1.40
CA LEU A 119 -7.62 1.30 -1.43
C LEU A 119 -6.63 1.92 -2.40
N VAL A 120 -5.39 1.99 -1.96
CA VAL A 120 -4.24 2.39 -2.76
C VAL A 120 -3.35 1.19 -2.95
N GLN A 121 -3.02 0.85 -4.19
CA GLN A 121 -2.10 -0.23 -4.50
C GLN A 121 -0.81 0.36 -5.05
N ILE A 122 0.31 -0.07 -4.49
CA ILE A 122 1.64 0.27 -5.00
C ILE A 122 2.34 -1.03 -5.36
N GLU A 123 2.75 -1.14 -6.61
CA GLU A 123 3.56 -2.24 -7.10
C GLU A 123 4.98 -1.71 -7.35
N THR A 124 5.94 -2.25 -6.62
CA THR A 124 7.36 -1.90 -6.74
C THR A 124 8.12 -3.04 -7.40
N TYR A 125 9.40 -2.81 -7.72
CA TYR A 125 10.27 -3.88 -8.23
C TYR A 125 10.60 -4.94 -7.16
N TYR A 126 10.29 -4.68 -5.87
CA TYR A 126 10.57 -5.61 -4.78
C TYR A 126 9.31 -6.18 -4.10
N GLY A 127 8.11 -5.71 -4.45
CA GLY A 127 6.89 -6.25 -3.87
C GLY A 127 5.65 -5.43 -4.19
N ARG A 128 4.51 -5.97 -3.75
CA ARG A 128 3.19 -5.34 -3.88
C ARG A 128 2.70 -4.91 -2.51
N TYR A 129 2.08 -3.74 -2.46
CA TYR A 129 1.63 -3.11 -1.22
C TYR A 129 0.24 -2.56 -1.40
N THR A 130 -0.62 -2.79 -0.41
CA THR A 130 -1.97 -2.23 -0.37
C THR A 130 -2.11 -1.38 0.87
N TYR A 131 -2.65 -0.18 0.70
CA TYR A 131 -2.93 0.78 1.76
C TYR A 131 -4.40 1.15 1.72
N GLU A 132 -4.92 1.63 2.85
CA GLU A 132 -6.29 2.11 2.98
C GLU A 132 -6.28 3.55 3.48
N VAL A 133 -7.05 4.41 2.80
CA VAL A 133 -7.23 5.81 3.22
C VAL A 133 -7.98 5.84 4.54
N TYR A 134 -7.41 6.49 5.56
CA TYR A 134 -8.04 6.63 6.86
C TYR A 134 -8.33 8.09 7.26
N ASP A 135 -7.71 9.05 6.59
CA ASP A 135 -7.95 10.47 6.83
C ASP A 135 -7.60 11.31 5.60
N THR A 136 -8.20 12.47 5.51
CA THR A 136 -7.92 13.47 4.47
C THR A 136 -7.81 14.85 5.11
N ALA A 137 -6.97 15.71 4.56
CA ALA A 137 -6.82 17.08 5.07
C ALA A 137 -6.35 18.04 3.99
N VAL A 138 -6.81 19.27 4.08
CA VAL A 138 -6.19 20.40 3.39
C VAL A 138 -5.22 21.06 4.36
N VAL A 139 -3.95 21.09 4.01
CA VAL A 139 -2.87 21.57 4.89
C VAL A 139 -2.09 22.69 4.22
N ARG A 140 -1.44 23.53 5.02
CA ARG A 140 -0.48 24.50 4.48
C ARG A 140 0.83 23.79 4.15
N GLU A 141 1.46 24.16 3.05
CA GLU A 141 2.73 23.58 2.61
C GLU A 141 3.87 23.74 3.63
N ASP A 142 3.78 24.75 4.48
CA ASP A 142 4.80 25.09 5.51
C ASP A 142 4.43 24.62 6.92
N ASP A 143 3.36 23.84 7.09
CA ASP A 143 2.96 23.31 8.39
C ASP A 143 3.78 22.07 8.74
N PRO A 144 4.67 22.11 9.75
CA PRO A 144 5.51 20.97 10.11
C PRO A 144 4.77 19.88 10.92
N THR A 145 3.51 20.11 11.29
CA THR A 145 2.75 19.20 12.17
C THR A 145 1.92 18.18 11.41
N VAL A 146 1.83 18.27 10.08
CA VAL A 146 0.92 17.47 9.28
C VAL A 146 1.43 16.05 9.01
N TYR A 147 2.70 15.79 9.24
CA TYR A 147 3.31 14.46 9.18
C TYR A 147 4.58 14.39 10.04
N ASP A 148 5.02 13.19 10.36
CA ASP A 148 6.26 12.94 11.11
C ASP A 148 7.13 11.93 10.37
N LEU A 149 8.23 12.41 9.77
CA LEU A 149 9.20 11.56 9.06
C LEU A 149 10.00 10.66 10.02
N ASN A 150 10.04 10.97 11.31
CA ASN A 150 10.77 10.20 12.31
C ASN A 150 9.92 9.13 13.00
N ALA A 151 8.63 9.08 12.73
CA ALA A 151 7.76 8.05 13.29
C ALA A 151 8.18 6.66 12.84
N ASP A 152 8.12 5.68 13.76
CA ASP A 152 8.44 4.28 13.49
C ASP A 152 7.21 3.50 13.03
N THR A 153 6.30 4.16 12.36
CA THR A 153 5.06 3.60 11.81
C THR A 153 5.00 3.91 10.33
N GLU A 154 4.71 2.91 9.52
CA GLU A 154 4.53 3.13 8.10
C GLU A 154 3.22 3.86 7.85
N THR A 155 3.30 4.99 7.20
CA THR A 155 2.16 5.79 6.75
C THR A 155 2.42 6.24 5.32
N LEU A 156 1.48 5.98 4.43
CA LEU A 156 1.53 6.51 3.08
C LEU A 156 0.73 7.81 3.03
N ILE A 157 1.36 8.88 2.57
CA ILE A 157 0.69 10.14 2.29
C ILE A 157 0.77 10.39 0.79
N LEU A 158 -0.39 10.39 0.13
CA LEU A 158 -0.53 10.88 -1.24
C LEU A 158 -0.95 12.34 -1.17
N TYR A 159 -0.29 13.21 -1.94
CA TYR A 159 -0.58 14.62 -1.88
C TYR A 159 -0.46 15.33 -3.23
N THR A 160 -1.15 16.44 -3.34
CA THR A 160 -1.08 17.34 -4.49
C THR A 160 -1.36 18.77 -4.06
N CYS A 161 -1.12 19.73 -4.96
CA CYS A 161 -1.48 21.11 -4.72
C CYS A 161 -3.00 21.28 -4.62
N TYR A 162 -3.45 22.20 -3.80
CA TYR A 162 -4.86 22.51 -3.59
C TYR A 162 -5.11 24.02 -3.69
N PRO A 163 -6.16 24.50 -4.29
CA PRO A 163 -7.27 23.74 -4.91
C PRO A 163 -6.87 22.94 -6.17
N PHE A 164 -7.63 21.90 -6.48
CA PHE A 164 -7.32 20.97 -7.59
C PHE A 164 -7.33 21.64 -8.97
N ASP A 165 -8.09 22.71 -9.14
CA ASP A 165 -8.25 23.43 -10.40
C ASP A 165 -7.33 24.67 -10.52
N GLN A 166 -6.52 24.94 -9.51
CA GLN A 166 -5.60 26.08 -9.51
C GLN A 166 -4.27 25.70 -10.15
N LEU A 167 -3.95 26.30 -11.29
CA LEU A 167 -2.72 26.02 -12.04
C LEU A 167 -1.52 26.86 -11.57
N SER A 168 -1.77 27.97 -10.89
CA SER A 168 -0.72 28.81 -10.33
C SER A 168 -0.23 28.26 -8.98
N ARG A 169 0.88 28.83 -8.47
CA ARG A 169 1.39 28.48 -7.16
C ARG A 169 0.31 28.65 -6.08
N THR A 170 0.20 27.64 -5.22
CA THR A 170 -0.68 27.68 -4.05
C THR A 170 0.10 27.28 -2.79
N TYR A 171 -0.34 27.80 -1.65
CA TYR A 171 0.25 27.51 -0.34
C TYR A 171 -0.40 26.32 0.34
N TYR A 172 -1.35 25.68 -0.31
CA TYR A 172 -2.10 24.56 0.27
C TYR A 172 -1.81 23.28 -0.47
N ARG A 173 -1.93 22.17 0.28
CA ARG A 173 -1.83 20.81 -0.24
C ARG A 173 -3.03 20.01 0.22
N TYR A 174 -3.47 19.08 -0.63
CA TYR A 174 -4.46 18.09 -0.25
C TYR A 174 -3.72 16.79 0.09
N PHE A 175 -3.92 16.28 1.32
CA PHE A 175 -3.27 15.09 1.84
C PHE A 175 -4.29 13.97 1.98
N LEU A 176 -3.93 12.79 1.46
CA LEU A 176 -4.58 11.52 1.75
C LEU A 176 -3.65 10.72 2.65
N TYR A 177 -4.11 10.45 3.88
CA TYR A 177 -3.37 9.63 4.84
C TYR A 177 -3.83 8.18 4.72
N CYS A 178 -2.89 7.26 4.49
CA CYS A 178 -3.18 5.85 4.26
C CYS A 178 -2.36 4.98 5.21
N ARG A 179 -2.99 3.90 5.69
CA ARG A 179 -2.34 2.89 6.53
C ARG A 179 -2.05 1.63 5.74
N PRO A 180 -1.00 0.85 6.06
CA PRO A 180 -0.73 -0.42 5.43
C PRO A 180 -1.85 -1.43 5.72
N VAL A 181 -2.27 -2.16 4.68
CA VAL A 181 -3.21 -3.28 4.80
C VAL A 181 -2.49 -4.59 4.51
N TRP A 182 -1.61 -4.60 3.50
CA TRP A 182 -0.93 -5.78 3.04
C TRP A 182 0.38 -5.42 2.33
N GLY A 183 1.42 -6.20 2.55
CA GLY A 183 2.72 -6.06 1.89
C GLY A 183 3.86 -6.57 2.76
N GLN A 184 4.91 -7.06 2.11
CA GLN A 184 6.08 -7.61 2.79
C GLN A 184 6.98 -6.49 3.32
N PRO A 185 7.36 -6.48 4.60
CA PRO A 185 8.34 -5.54 5.10
C PRO A 185 9.71 -5.81 4.48
N ILE A 186 10.51 -4.75 4.32
CA ILE A 186 11.88 -4.86 3.84
C ILE A 186 12.76 -5.38 4.97
N ALA A 187 13.48 -6.49 4.72
CA ALA A 187 14.31 -7.14 5.73
C ALA A 187 15.42 -6.23 6.25
N GLU A 188 16.05 -5.46 5.39
CA GLU A 188 17.22 -4.63 5.71
C GLU A 188 16.91 -3.44 6.64
N VAL A 189 15.64 -3.06 6.81
CA VAL A 189 15.23 -1.99 7.73
C VAL A 189 14.59 -2.52 9.02
N GLN A 190 14.44 -3.84 9.18
CA GLN A 190 13.91 -4.41 10.41
C GLN A 190 14.99 -4.35 11.51
N PRO A 191 14.59 -4.05 12.78
CA PRO A 191 15.52 -4.02 13.91
C PRO A 191 16.08 -5.42 14.23
#